data_0e4e3b0083423df3bffffe993ef6662a
#
_entry.id   0e4e3b0083423df3bffffe993ef6662a
#
_cell.length_a   1.000
_cell.length_b   1.000
_cell.length_c   1.000
_cell.angle_alpha   90.00
_cell.angle_beta   90.00
_cell.angle_gamma   90.00
#
_symmetry.space_group_name_H-M   'P 1'
#
loop_
_entity.id
_entity.type
_entity.pdbx_description
1 polymer ?
#
loop_
_entity_poly.entity_id
_entity_poly.type
_entity_poly.pdbx_seq_one_letter_code
_entity_poly.pdbx_strand_id
1 'polypeptide(L)'
;MARTREFDTEAAVSRAMELFWAHGFEATSVRDLTQHLGIGQGSLYAAFGGKDGLYRAALEHYRTTFAAAALRSLDEGTDARSAIRALLVERIRIAVEHGGRGCLLVNAATERLPEDQPTRRTVRDVLGANQDALTDLLRAASERGEISARHDPHTLAAFLVTFLNGLLVASKITPDARALEPLVEVALTTLD
;
A
#
# COMPACT_ATOMS: atom_id res chain seq x y z
N MET A 1 38.94 -5.20 -18.48
CA MET A 1 37.80 -4.46 -17.91
C MET A 1 36.55 -5.32 -18.03
N ALA A 2 35.99 -5.78 -16.92
CA ALA A 2 34.75 -6.56 -16.94
C ALA A 2 33.61 -5.63 -17.36
N ARG A 3 32.95 -5.93 -18.47
CA ARG A 3 31.76 -5.22 -18.98
C ARG A 3 30.66 -5.40 -17.93
N THR A 4 30.31 -4.32 -17.21
CA THR A 4 29.15 -4.29 -16.31
C THR A 4 27.94 -4.70 -17.15
N ARG A 5 27.35 -5.85 -16.88
CA ARG A 5 26.09 -6.24 -17.52
C ARG A 5 25.05 -5.19 -17.10
N GLU A 6 24.63 -4.39 -18.04
CA GLU A 6 23.51 -3.45 -17.85
C GLU A 6 22.27 -4.30 -17.59
N PHE A 7 21.72 -4.19 -16.38
CA PHE A 7 20.49 -4.89 -16.02
C PHE A 7 19.33 -3.87 -16.02
N ASP A 8 18.14 -4.36 -16.26
CA ASP A 8 16.93 -3.57 -16.20
C ASP A 8 16.66 -3.19 -14.73
N THR A 9 16.85 -1.91 -14.43
CA THR A 9 16.70 -1.35 -13.08
C THR A 9 15.24 -1.40 -12.62
N GLU A 10 14.28 -1.16 -13.51
CA GLU A 10 12.86 -1.17 -13.19
C GLU A 10 12.38 -2.59 -12.86
N ALA A 11 12.75 -3.56 -13.69
CA ALA A 11 12.47 -4.96 -13.42
C ALA A 11 13.13 -5.45 -12.12
N ALA A 12 14.34 -4.98 -11.80
CA ALA A 12 15.01 -5.30 -10.55
C ALA A 12 14.28 -4.70 -9.34
N VAL A 13 13.82 -3.46 -9.42
CA VAL A 13 13.03 -2.81 -8.35
C VAL A 13 11.70 -3.54 -8.13
N SER A 14 10.99 -3.90 -9.20
CA SER A 14 9.73 -4.65 -9.12
C SER A 14 9.93 -6.01 -8.41
N ARG A 15 10.97 -6.76 -8.80
CA ARG A 15 11.30 -8.06 -8.18
C ARG A 15 11.76 -7.91 -6.73
N ALA A 16 12.52 -6.85 -6.42
CA ALA A 16 12.92 -6.56 -5.04
C ALA A 16 11.71 -6.19 -4.17
N MET A 17 10.76 -5.42 -4.72
CA MET A 17 9.51 -5.09 -4.04
C MET A 17 8.74 -6.36 -3.64
N GLU A 18 8.59 -7.32 -4.56
CA GLU A 18 7.94 -8.60 -4.29
C GLU A 18 8.64 -9.38 -3.16
N LEU A 19 9.97 -9.38 -3.15
CA LEU A 19 10.76 -10.08 -2.14
C LEU A 19 10.59 -9.41 -0.76
N PHE A 20 10.69 -8.09 -0.70
CA PHE A 20 10.47 -7.34 0.54
C PHE A 20 9.02 -7.45 1.03
N TRP A 21 8.04 -7.49 0.13
CA TRP A 21 6.64 -7.65 0.50
C TRP A 21 6.37 -9.03 1.10
N ALA A 22 7.04 -10.07 0.60
CA ALA A 22 6.89 -11.43 1.11
C ALA A 22 7.58 -11.65 2.46
N HIS A 23 8.79 -11.10 2.65
CA HIS A 23 9.66 -11.45 3.77
C HIS A 23 9.94 -10.32 4.75
N GLY A 24 9.63 -9.07 4.38
CA GLY A 24 10.02 -7.89 5.14
C GLY A 24 11.45 -7.42 4.84
N PHE A 25 11.81 -6.29 5.40
CA PHE A 25 13.14 -5.70 5.23
C PHE A 25 14.21 -6.47 6.02
N GLU A 26 14.00 -6.67 7.32
CA GLU A 26 15.05 -7.25 8.20
C GLU A 26 15.42 -8.68 7.79
N ALA A 27 14.42 -9.50 7.48
CA ALA A 27 14.63 -10.90 7.08
C ALA A 27 15.21 -11.07 5.66
N THR A 28 15.28 -10.01 4.85
CA THR A 28 15.83 -10.05 3.50
C THR A 28 17.29 -9.61 3.50
N SER A 29 18.25 -10.50 3.24
CA SER A 29 19.67 -10.14 3.17
C SER A 29 20.07 -9.60 1.78
N VAL A 30 21.23 -8.94 1.68
CA VAL A 30 21.82 -8.53 0.39
C VAL A 30 22.09 -9.73 -0.49
N ARG A 31 22.42 -10.87 0.09
CA ARG A 31 22.64 -12.13 -0.64
C ARG A 31 21.35 -12.63 -1.27
N ASP A 32 20.23 -12.60 -0.53
CA ASP A 32 18.93 -13.00 -1.04
C ASP A 32 18.49 -12.11 -2.20
N LEU A 33 18.69 -10.78 -2.03
CA LEU A 33 18.42 -9.81 -3.09
C LEU A 33 19.23 -10.09 -4.35
N THR A 34 20.56 -10.25 -4.24
CA THR A 34 21.43 -10.49 -5.41
C THR A 34 21.09 -11.80 -6.10
N GLN A 35 20.81 -12.85 -5.34
CA GLN A 35 20.39 -14.14 -5.87
C GLN A 35 19.04 -14.04 -6.58
N HIS A 36 18.05 -13.41 -5.94
CA HIS A 36 16.70 -13.26 -6.49
C HIS A 36 16.68 -12.37 -7.74
N LEU A 37 17.45 -11.29 -7.74
CA LEU A 37 17.52 -10.36 -8.87
C LEU A 37 18.42 -10.84 -10.01
N GLY A 38 19.32 -11.81 -9.75
CA GLY A 38 20.31 -12.29 -10.73
C GLY A 38 21.41 -11.26 -11.03
N ILE A 39 21.73 -10.36 -10.08
CA ILE A 39 22.75 -9.32 -10.22
C ILE A 39 23.87 -9.50 -9.19
N GLY A 40 25.07 -9.00 -9.52
CA GLY A 40 26.17 -8.98 -8.57
C GLY A 40 25.99 -7.96 -7.45
N GLN A 41 26.59 -8.19 -6.28
CA GLN A 41 26.57 -7.27 -5.15
C GLN A 41 27.10 -5.88 -5.54
N GLY A 42 28.19 -5.82 -6.31
CA GLY A 42 28.73 -4.55 -6.83
C GLY A 42 27.72 -3.77 -7.66
N SER A 43 26.94 -4.45 -8.52
CA SER A 43 25.88 -3.83 -9.33
C SER A 43 24.75 -3.30 -8.46
N LEU A 44 24.34 -4.01 -7.41
CA LEU A 44 23.33 -3.56 -6.46
C LEU A 44 23.77 -2.28 -5.75
N TYR A 45 25.01 -2.25 -5.23
CA TYR A 45 25.54 -1.07 -4.56
C TYR A 45 25.73 0.12 -5.51
N ALA A 46 26.18 -0.14 -6.74
CA ALA A 46 26.36 0.92 -7.74
C ALA A 46 25.02 1.55 -8.16
N ALA A 47 23.96 0.75 -8.31
CA ALA A 47 22.65 1.24 -8.76
C ALA A 47 21.80 1.85 -7.65
N PHE A 48 21.85 1.27 -6.44
CA PHE A 48 20.91 1.61 -5.36
C PHE A 48 21.58 2.12 -4.08
N GLY A 49 22.89 2.06 -3.97
CA GLY A 49 23.61 2.42 -2.75
C GLY A 49 23.50 1.38 -1.63
N GLY A 50 22.90 0.19 -1.91
CA GLY A 50 22.73 -0.89 -0.95
C GLY A 50 21.28 -1.29 -0.71
N LYS A 51 21.04 -2.11 0.31
CA LYS A 51 19.72 -2.66 0.67
C LYS A 51 18.69 -1.58 0.97
N ASP A 52 19.06 -0.57 1.76
CA ASP A 52 18.16 0.54 2.12
C ASP A 52 17.73 1.38 0.89
N GLY A 53 18.67 1.63 -0.04
CA GLY A 53 18.35 2.34 -1.27
C GLY A 53 17.40 1.55 -2.18
N LEU A 54 17.65 0.25 -2.33
CA LEU A 54 16.76 -0.64 -3.08
C LEU A 54 15.38 -0.77 -2.41
N TYR A 55 15.33 -0.81 -1.06
CA TYR A 55 14.07 -0.83 -0.33
C TYR A 55 13.24 0.44 -0.55
N ARG A 56 13.87 1.62 -0.49
CA ARG A 56 13.19 2.90 -0.81
C ARG A 56 12.64 2.91 -2.24
N ALA A 57 13.41 2.41 -3.20
CA ALA A 57 12.94 2.28 -4.58
C ALA A 57 11.76 1.31 -4.69
N ALA A 58 11.78 0.21 -3.93
CA ALA A 58 10.69 -0.76 -3.88
C ALA A 58 9.41 -0.16 -3.24
N LEU A 59 9.52 0.62 -2.16
CA LEU A 59 8.38 1.33 -1.57
C LEU A 59 7.77 2.34 -2.53
N GLU A 60 8.61 3.08 -3.26
CA GLU A 60 8.15 4.03 -4.28
C GLU A 60 7.47 3.34 -5.46
N HIS A 61 8.01 2.21 -5.91
CA HIS A 61 7.39 1.39 -6.94
C HIS A 61 6.01 0.86 -6.48
N TYR A 62 5.91 0.37 -5.24
CA TYR A 62 4.63 -0.04 -4.66
C TYR A 62 3.63 1.11 -4.60
N ARG A 63 4.08 2.30 -4.21
CA ARG A 63 3.24 3.51 -4.17
C ARG A 63 2.63 3.82 -5.53
N THR A 64 3.44 3.81 -6.59
CA THR A 64 3.01 4.18 -7.93
C THR A 64 2.17 3.11 -8.63
N THR A 65 2.39 1.84 -8.30
CA THR A 65 1.67 0.71 -8.92
C THR A 65 0.40 0.34 -8.14
N PHE A 66 0.53 -0.02 -6.87
CA PHE A 66 -0.58 -0.56 -6.08
C PHE A 66 -1.38 0.50 -5.32
N ALA A 67 -0.69 1.46 -4.67
CA ALA A 67 -1.39 2.47 -3.87
C ALA A 67 -2.13 3.48 -4.77
N ALA A 68 -1.49 3.97 -5.83
CA ALA A 68 -2.11 4.89 -6.77
C ALA A 68 -3.27 4.26 -7.57
N ALA A 69 -3.19 2.96 -7.88
CA ALA A 69 -4.28 2.25 -8.57
C ALA A 69 -5.57 2.22 -7.72
N ALA A 70 -5.44 2.11 -6.41
CA ALA A 70 -6.57 2.09 -5.50
C ALA A 70 -7.35 3.42 -5.49
N LEU A 71 -6.64 4.56 -5.59
CA LEU A 71 -7.30 5.87 -5.65
C LEU A 71 -8.05 6.12 -6.95
N ARG A 72 -7.60 5.52 -8.06
CA ARG A 72 -8.31 5.62 -9.34
C ARG A 72 -9.69 4.96 -9.35
N SER A 73 -9.97 4.06 -8.42
CA SER A 73 -11.29 3.45 -8.26
C SER A 73 -12.33 4.37 -7.60
N LEU A 74 -11.90 5.53 -7.07
CA LEU A 74 -12.79 6.57 -6.54
C LEU A 74 -13.36 7.46 -7.66
N ASP A 75 -13.80 6.85 -8.78
CA ASP A 75 -14.12 7.53 -10.03
C ASP A 75 -15.38 8.41 -9.95
N GLU A 76 -15.35 9.51 -10.70
CA GLU A 76 -16.45 10.49 -10.85
C GLU A 76 -17.62 9.84 -11.59
N GLY A 77 -18.71 9.55 -10.91
CA GLY A 77 -19.93 9.02 -11.51
C GLY A 77 -20.60 7.90 -10.72
N THR A 78 -19.93 7.39 -9.72
CA THR A 78 -20.48 6.41 -8.77
C THR A 78 -20.83 7.12 -7.47
N ASP A 79 -21.90 6.72 -6.77
CA ASP A 79 -22.18 7.24 -5.45
C ASP A 79 -21.02 6.91 -4.46
N ALA A 80 -20.85 7.76 -3.46
CA ALA A 80 -19.71 7.67 -2.55
C ALA A 80 -19.65 6.32 -1.80
N ARG A 81 -20.80 5.76 -1.42
CA ARG A 81 -20.86 4.45 -0.75
C ARG A 81 -20.31 3.34 -1.64
N SER A 82 -20.76 3.29 -2.90
CA SER A 82 -20.29 2.30 -3.89
C SER A 82 -18.80 2.46 -4.20
N ALA A 83 -18.32 3.70 -4.35
CA ALA A 83 -16.91 3.98 -4.59
C ALA A 83 -16.01 3.51 -3.42
N ILE A 84 -16.39 3.84 -2.17
CA ILE A 84 -15.65 3.41 -0.97
C ILE A 84 -15.70 1.89 -0.82
N ARG A 85 -16.87 1.27 -1.05
CA ARG A 85 -17.01 -0.19 -1.05
C ARG A 85 -16.05 -0.84 -2.05
N ALA A 86 -16.06 -0.36 -3.29
CA ALA A 86 -15.17 -0.89 -4.34
C ALA A 86 -13.69 -0.76 -3.96
N LEU A 87 -13.28 0.39 -3.43
CA LEU A 87 -11.92 0.61 -2.93
C LEU A 87 -11.54 -0.43 -1.86
N LEU A 88 -12.36 -0.60 -0.82
CA LEU A 88 -12.05 -1.49 0.30
C LEU A 88 -12.00 -2.96 -0.15
N VAL A 89 -12.98 -3.40 -0.94
CA VAL A 89 -13.04 -4.77 -1.47
C VAL A 89 -11.87 -5.07 -2.39
N GLU A 90 -11.52 -4.15 -3.29
CA GLU A 90 -10.38 -4.31 -4.20
C GLU A 90 -9.06 -4.42 -3.43
N ARG A 91 -8.89 -3.66 -2.37
CA ARG A 91 -7.69 -3.74 -1.53
C ARG A 91 -7.57 -5.06 -0.79
N ILE A 92 -8.69 -5.60 -0.30
CA ILE A 92 -8.73 -6.94 0.29
C ILE A 92 -8.37 -7.99 -0.76
N ARG A 93 -8.97 -7.91 -1.96
CA ARG A 93 -8.72 -8.84 -3.07
C ARG A 93 -7.23 -8.88 -3.43
N ILE A 94 -6.61 -7.71 -3.64
CA ILE A 94 -5.17 -7.62 -3.95
C ILE A 94 -4.33 -8.26 -2.83
N ALA A 95 -4.63 -7.96 -1.57
CA ALA A 95 -3.88 -8.52 -0.44
C ALA A 95 -3.97 -10.06 -0.38
N VAL A 96 -5.16 -10.62 -0.63
CA VAL A 96 -5.41 -12.08 -0.64
C VAL A 96 -4.74 -12.74 -1.85
N GLU A 97 -4.87 -12.18 -3.05
CA GLU A 97 -4.24 -12.70 -4.28
C GLU A 97 -2.72 -12.75 -4.19
N HIS A 98 -2.11 -11.83 -3.43
CA HIS A 98 -0.68 -11.85 -3.16
C HIS A 98 -0.33 -12.70 -1.91
N GLY A 99 -1.14 -13.70 -1.59
CA GLY A 99 -0.86 -14.68 -0.55
C GLY A 99 -0.99 -14.13 0.88
N GLY A 100 -1.88 -13.18 1.11
CA GLY A 100 -2.09 -12.60 2.43
C GLY A 100 -0.92 -11.75 2.93
N ARG A 101 -0.17 -11.09 2.04
CA ARG A 101 0.99 -10.27 2.44
C ARG A 101 0.61 -8.92 3.04
N GLY A 102 -0.67 -8.57 3.04
CA GLY A 102 -1.17 -7.28 3.52
C GLY A 102 -0.73 -6.11 2.64
N CYS A 103 -0.39 -4.99 3.26
CA CYS A 103 0.13 -3.79 2.57
C CYS A 103 1.62 -3.62 2.86
N LEU A 104 2.44 -3.47 1.82
CA LEU A 104 3.89 -3.26 1.99
C LEU A 104 4.19 -2.00 2.82
N LEU A 105 3.42 -0.92 2.67
CA LEU A 105 3.62 0.32 3.44
C LEU A 105 3.25 0.16 4.92
N VAL A 106 2.18 -0.58 5.23
CA VAL A 106 1.81 -0.91 6.62
C VAL A 106 2.87 -1.82 7.24
N ASN A 107 3.37 -2.81 6.49
CA ASN A 107 4.46 -3.68 6.93
C ASN A 107 5.73 -2.85 7.20
N ALA A 108 6.09 -1.93 6.28
CA ALA A 108 7.22 -1.01 6.46
C ALA A 108 7.09 -0.15 7.71
N ALA A 109 5.89 0.36 7.99
CA ALA A 109 5.63 1.16 9.19
C ALA A 109 5.85 0.36 10.47
N THR A 110 5.34 -0.87 10.54
CA THR A 110 5.44 -1.72 11.73
C THR A 110 6.84 -2.28 11.97
N GLU A 111 7.63 -2.44 10.90
CA GLU A 111 8.97 -3.02 10.98
C GLU A 111 10.07 -1.98 11.17
N ARG A 112 9.92 -0.77 10.58
CA ARG A 112 11.00 0.21 10.46
C ARG A 112 10.83 1.47 11.32
N LEU A 113 9.61 1.74 11.82
CA LEU A 113 9.40 2.95 12.62
C LEU A 113 9.52 2.65 14.13
N PRO A 114 9.95 3.66 14.91
CA PRO A 114 10.11 5.07 14.55
C PRO A 114 11.49 5.47 13.98
N GLU A 115 12.46 4.57 13.86
CA GLU A 115 13.89 4.90 13.62
C GLU A 115 14.14 5.37 12.16
N ASP A 116 13.46 4.78 11.17
CA ASP A 116 13.68 5.07 9.76
C ASP A 116 12.85 6.28 9.28
N GLN A 117 13.47 7.45 9.27
CA GLN A 117 12.82 8.70 8.84
C GLN A 117 12.48 8.74 7.33
N PRO A 118 13.27 8.18 6.38
CA PRO A 118 12.85 8.03 5.00
C PRO A 118 11.57 7.21 4.84
N THR A 119 11.49 6.03 5.45
CA THR A 119 10.29 5.18 5.44
C THR A 119 9.10 5.90 6.06
N ARG A 120 9.30 6.61 7.19
CA ARG A 120 8.25 7.41 7.82
C ARG A 120 7.66 8.44 6.85
N ARG A 121 8.49 9.17 6.09
CA ARG A 121 8.01 10.15 5.11
C ARG A 121 7.16 9.49 4.03
N THR A 122 7.69 8.43 3.40
CA THR A 122 6.96 7.70 2.34
C THR A 122 5.60 7.18 2.83
N VAL A 123 5.56 6.54 4.01
CA VAL A 123 4.30 6.01 4.57
C VAL A 123 3.31 7.14 4.88
N ARG A 124 3.78 8.20 5.55
CA ARG A 124 2.93 9.36 5.88
C ARG A 124 2.35 10.02 4.64
N ASP A 125 3.18 10.23 3.61
CA ASP A 125 2.78 10.94 2.40
C ASP A 125 1.74 10.11 1.60
N VAL A 126 1.86 8.78 1.57
CA VAL A 126 0.87 7.91 0.92
C VAL A 126 -0.43 7.82 1.72
N LEU A 127 -0.34 7.59 3.03
CA LEU A 127 -1.54 7.51 3.87
C LEU A 127 -2.28 8.85 3.94
N GLY A 128 -1.53 9.96 3.95
CA GLY A 128 -2.08 11.32 3.86
C GLY A 128 -2.82 11.54 2.54
N ALA A 129 -2.20 11.22 1.40
CA ALA A 129 -2.84 11.34 0.09
C ALA A 129 -4.13 10.49 -0.03
N ASN A 130 -4.14 9.28 0.55
CA ASN A 130 -5.34 8.45 0.59
C ASN A 130 -6.44 9.10 1.45
N GLN A 131 -6.07 9.66 2.60
CA GLN A 131 -7.01 10.37 3.48
C GLN A 131 -7.56 11.62 2.81
N ASP A 132 -6.73 12.42 2.14
CA ASP A 132 -7.14 13.63 1.45
C ASP A 132 -8.14 13.31 0.32
N ALA A 133 -7.86 12.30 -0.51
CA ALA A 133 -8.76 11.87 -1.58
C ALA A 133 -10.12 11.39 -1.05
N LEU A 134 -10.13 10.61 0.04
CA LEU A 134 -11.37 10.19 0.69
C LEU A 134 -12.09 11.37 1.34
N THR A 135 -11.37 12.33 1.92
CA THR A 135 -11.97 13.54 2.49
C THR A 135 -12.70 14.35 1.44
N ASP A 136 -12.10 14.53 0.25
CA ASP A 136 -12.71 15.28 -0.84
C ASP A 136 -13.96 14.57 -1.39
N LEU A 137 -13.89 13.24 -1.57
CA LEU A 137 -15.06 12.42 -1.97
C LEU A 137 -16.20 12.54 -0.95
N LEU A 138 -15.91 12.37 0.34
CA LEU A 138 -16.90 12.41 1.42
C LEU A 138 -17.52 13.81 1.60
N ARG A 139 -16.71 14.86 1.44
CA ARG A 139 -17.20 16.24 1.49
C ARG A 139 -18.21 16.50 0.36
N ALA A 140 -17.84 16.16 -0.87
CA ALA A 140 -18.72 16.31 -2.02
C ALA A 140 -20.01 15.48 -1.89
N ALA A 141 -19.93 14.26 -1.36
CA ALA A 141 -21.09 13.41 -1.13
C ALA A 141 -22.02 13.96 -0.04
N SER A 142 -21.46 14.52 1.04
CA SER A 142 -22.24 15.17 2.10
C SER A 142 -22.97 16.42 1.58
N GLU A 143 -22.29 17.23 0.74
CA GLU A 143 -22.90 18.41 0.10
C GLU A 143 -24.06 18.04 -0.86
N ARG A 144 -23.99 16.87 -1.50
CA ARG A 144 -25.06 16.34 -2.34
C ARG A 144 -26.18 15.61 -1.55
N GLY A 145 -26.00 15.43 -0.25
CA GLY A 145 -26.94 14.68 0.59
C GLY A 145 -26.93 13.16 0.37
N GLU A 146 -25.87 12.62 -0.23
CA GLU A 146 -25.71 11.18 -0.45
C GLU A 146 -25.33 10.41 0.82
N ILE A 147 -24.65 11.09 1.75
CA ILE A 147 -24.25 10.53 3.04
C ILE A 147 -24.67 11.47 4.18
N SER A 148 -24.76 10.92 5.37
CA SER A 148 -25.09 11.68 6.58
C SER A 148 -24.02 12.74 6.89
N ALA A 149 -24.44 13.93 7.29
CA ALA A 149 -23.56 14.97 7.83
C ALA A 149 -23.18 14.76 9.31
N ARG A 150 -23.46 13.58 9.86
CA ARG A 150 -23.21 13.25 11.27
C ARG A 150 -21.73 13.32 11.64
N HIS A 151 -20.85 12.92 10.73
CA HIS A 151 -19.42 12.88 10.94
C HIS A 151 -18.71 13.90 10.05
N ASP A 152 -17.69 14.55 10.62
CA ASP A 152 -16.78 15.39 9.84
C ASP A 152 -16.09 14.55 8.75
N PRO A 153 -16.09 14.98 7.46
CA PRO A 153 -15.51 14.21 6.35
C PRO A 153 -14.05 13.82 6.53
N HIS A 154 -13.23 14.69 7.12
CA HIS A 154 -11.82 14.39 7.37
C HIS A 154 -11.66 13.31 8.45
N THR A 155 -12.44 13.37 9.52
CA THR A 155 -12.44 12.35 10.58
C THR A 155 -12.93 11.00 10.06
N LEU A 156 -13.97 11.01 9.22
CA LEU A 156 -14.51 9.81 8.60
C LEU A 156 -13.50 9.19 7.61
N ALA A 157 -12.80 10.01 6.81
CA ALA A 157 -11.72 9.56 5.96
C ALA A 157 -10.58 8.91 6.77
N ALA A 158 -10.17 9.53 7.89
CA ALA A 158 -9.15 8.96 8.78
C ALA A 158 -9.59 7.60 9.36
N PHE A 159 -10.87 7.47 9.75
CA PHE A 159 -11.42 6.19 10.17
C PHE A 159 -11.34 5.14 9.07
N LEU A 160 -11.77 5.45 7.85
CA LEU A 160 -11.77 4.50 6.72
C LEU A 160 -10.35 4.06 6.33
N VAL A 161 -9.36 4.98 6.33
CA VAL A 161 -7.95 4.64 6.10
C VAL A 161 -7.43 3.72 7.20
N THR A 162 -7.73 4.03 8.47
CA THR A 162 -7.31 3.20 9.61
C THR A 162 -7.96 1.82 9.56
N PHE A 163 -9.26 1.76 9.26
CA PHE A 163 -10.01 0.52 9.09
C PHE A 163 -9.43 -0.33 7.96
N LEU A 164 -9.15 0.26 6.79
CA LEU A 164 -8.50 -0.42 5.67
C LEU A 164 -7.15 -1.01 6.09
N ASN A 165 -6.31 -0.25 6.79
CA ASN A 165 -5.03 -0.76 7.27
C ASN A 165 -5.22 -1.96 8.21
N GLY A 166 -6.24 -1.93 9.08
CA GLY A 166 -6.63 -3.06 9.92
C GLY A 166 -7.06 -4.29 9.11
N LEU A 167 -7.87 -4.11 8.07
CA LEU A 167 -8.27 -5.18 7.16
C LEU A 167 -7.06 -5.82 6.45
N LEU A 168 -6.10 -4.99 6.01
CA LEU A 168 -4.89 -5.48 5.35
C LEU A 168 -3.96 -6.24 6.31
N VAL A 169 -3.97 -5.90 7.59
CA VAL A 169 -3.32 -6.72 8.63
C VAL A 169 -4.09 -8.02 8.87
N ALA A 170 -5.43 -7.95 8.96
CA ALA A 170 -6.27 -9.13 9.14
C ALA A 170 -6.15 -10.14 7.98
N SER A 171 -5.94 -9.66 6.74
CA SER A 171 -5.72 -10.54 5.58
C SER A 171 -4.44 -11.39 5.68
N LYS A 172 -3.48 -11.00 6.53
CA LYS A 172 -2.27 -11.82 6.80
C LYS A 172 -2.59 -13.02 7.69
N ILE A 173 -3.64 -12.90 8.52
CA ILE A 173 -4.08 -13.95 9.45
C ILE A 173 -5.11 -14.85 8.77
N THR A 174 -6.05 -14.22 8.05
CA THR A 174 -7.14 -14.90 7.35
C THR A 174 -7.13 -14.43 5.88
N PRO A 175 -6.37 -15.11 4.99
CA PRO A 175 -6.28 -14.73 3.58
C PRO A 175 -7.51 -15.23 2.79
N ASP A 176 -8.68 -14.82 3.22
CA ASP A 176 -9.97 -15.13 2.61
C ASP A 176 -10.80 -13.84 2.49
N ALA A 177 -11.00 -13.38 1.26
CA ALA A 177 -11.77 -12.17 0.97
C ALA A 177 -13.21 -12.29 1.48
N ARG A 178 -13.84 -13.48 1.37
CA ARG A 178 -15.22 -13.71 1.80
C ARG A 178 -15.39 -13.55 3.32
N ALA A 179 -14.35 -13.82 4.10
CA ALA A 179 -14.36 -13.62 5.55
C ALA A 179 -14.20 -12.13 5.93
N LEU A 180 -13.54 -11.33 5.09
CA LEU A 180 -13.23 -9.93 5.36
C LEU A 180 -14.27 -8.96 4.79
N GLU A 181 -14.90 -9.28 3.65
CA GLU A 181 -15.89 -8.43 2.99
C GLU A 181 -17.08 -8.02 3.90
N PRO A 182 -17.65 -8.88 4.77
CA PRO A 182 -18.71 -8.45 5.67
C PRO A 182 -18.32 -7.30 6.59
N LEU A 183 -17.03 -7.17 6.94
CA LEU A 183 -16.53 -6.06 7.76
C LEU A 183 -16.61 -4.72 7.01
N VAL A 184 -16.51 -4.76 5.68
CA VAL A 184 -16.69 -3.56 4.83
C VAL A 184 -18.11 -3.04 4.94
N GLU A 185 -19.12 -3.91 4.91
CA GLU A 185 -20.53 -3.50 5.06
C GLU A 185 -20.78 -2.82 6.41
N VAL A 186 -20.16 -3.33 7.48
CA VAL A 186 -20.23 -2.70 8.81
C VAL A 186 -19.58 -1.32 8.79
N ALA A 187 -18.39 -1.17 8.17
CA ALA A 187 -17.74 0.13 8.10
C ALA A 187 -18.59 1.15 7.29
N LEU A 188 -19.27 0.71 6.24
CA LEU A 188 -20.12 1.55 5.42
C LEU A 188 -21.35 2.09 6.16
N THR A 189 -21.78 1.50 7.28
CA THR A 189 -22.87 2.08 8.11
C THR A 189 -22.49 3.42 8.74
N THR A 190 -21.20 3.76 8.78
CA THR A 190 -20.76 5.08 9.23
C THR A 190 -21.12 6.23 8.27
N LEU A 191 -21.58 5.89 7.06
CA LEU A 191 -22.06 6.85 6.05
C LEU A 191 -23.55 7.21 6.21
N ASP A 192 -24.30 6.47 7.06
CA ASP A 192 -25.73 6.61 7.30
C ASP A 192 -26.07 7.76 8.27
#